data_c5c7b3f3855e2e0d21267d112f5589df
#
_entry.id   c5c7b3f3855e2e0d21267d112f5589df
#
_cell.length_a   1.000
_cell.length_b   1.000
_cell.length_c   1.000
_cell.angle_alpha   90.00
_cell.angle_beta   90.00
_cell.angle_gamma   90.00
#
_symmetry.space_group_name_H-M   'P 1'
#
loop_
_entity.id
_entity.type
_entity.pdbx_description
1 polymer ?
#
loop_
_entity_poly.entity_id
_entity_poly.type
_entity_poly.pdbx_seq_one_letter_code
_entity_poly.pdbx_strand_id
1 'polypeptide(L)'
;MSVSRNGLIVDEMSDRIIAVAERMAMTNGAHTVNVRKILLELDITNRVFYNRFRNIDEVLSIVYQKVSEQIRANASWESENQEEFFERVTDMVANTLIRSYDLKKQFNHYMFENDSRSQSNYEWWMSAIKQMFAYAKTKGFIRTDADTDVLSYSLWCFWRGYNADAVGRGMPKEEAVKNCKYSFGIILDGLRNVPEASN
;
A
#
# COMPACT_ATOMS: atom_id res chain seq x y z
N MET A 1 -10.87 -1.38 -29.65
CA MET A 1 -10.91 0.09 -29.87
C MET A 1 -9.82 0.69 -29.02
N SER A 2 -8.87 1.45 -29.61
CA SER A 2 -7.83 2.14 -28.82
C SER A 2 -8.45 3.41 -28.22
N VAL A 3 -8.35 3.54 -26.89
CA VAL A 3 -8.78 4.74 -26.17
C VAL A 3 -7.60 5.71 -26.15
N SER A 4 -7.83 7.00 -26.43
CA SER A 4 -6.79 8.02 -26.37
C SER A 4 -6.68 8.60 -24.97
N ARG A 5 -5.50 8.51 -24.35
CA ARG A 5 -5.15 9.18 -23.10
C ARG A 5 -4.22 10.35 -23.43
N ASN A 6 -4.72 11.57 -23.42
CA ASN A 6 -3.92 12.77 -23.77
C ASN A 6 -3.17 12.66 -25.11
N GLY A 7 -3.79 12.10 -26.15
CA GLY A 7 -3.19 11.90 -27.46
C GLY A 7 -2.32 10.66 -27.60
N LEU A 8 -2.21 9.83 -26.54
CA LEU A 8 -1.49 8.56 -26.54
C LEU A 8 -2.43 7.38 -26.77
N ILE A 9 -1.94 6.35 -27.41
CA ILE A 9 -2.69 5.11 -27.68
C ILE A 9 -2.76 4.28 -26.39
N VAL A 10 -3.95 3.80 -26.04
CA VAL A 10 -4.15 2.80 -24.96
C VAL A 10 -4.76 1.56 -25.61
N ASP A 11 -3.99 0.47 -25.61
CA ASP A 11 -4.34 -0.80 -26.25
C ASP A 11 -3.63 -1.99 -25.55
N GLU A 12 -3.84 -3.20 -26.04
CA GLU A 12 -3.19 -4.42 -25.56
C GLU A 12 -1.65 -4.28 -25.52
N MET A 13 -1.03 -3.56 -26.44
CA MET A 13 0.41 -3.34 -26.41
C MET A 13 0.81 -2.45 -25.23
N SER A 14 -0.03 -1.48 -24.84
CA SER A 14 0.19 -0.69 -23.62
C SER A 14 0.22 -1.58 -22.39
N ASP A 15 -0.72 -2.53 -22.28
CA ASP A 15 -0.79 -3.49 -21.17
C ASP A 15 0.44 -4.42 -21.15
N ARG A 16 0.91 -4.86 -22.31
CA ARG A 16 2.13 -5.67 -22.43
C ARG A 16 3.37 -4.90 -21.97
N ILE A 17 3.50 -3.63 -22.32
CA ILE A 17 4.60 -2.76 -21.90
C ILE A 17 4.59 -2.61 -20.36
N ILE A 18 3.42 -2.34 -19.77
CA ILE A 18 3.25 -2.23 -18.31
C ILE A 18 3.60 -3.55 -17.62
N ALA A 19 3.13 -4.68 -18.13
CA ALA A 19 3.39 -6.00 -17.55
C ALA A 19 4.88 -6.36 -17.55
N VAL A 20 5.59 -6.06 -18.64
CA VAL A 20 7.04 -6.26 -18.74
C VAL A 20 7.78 -5.35 -17.76
N ALA A 21 7.40 -4.08 -17.66
CA ALA A 21 7.99 -3.12 -16.71
C ALA A 21 7.76 -3.57 -15.26
N GLU A 22 6.54 -4.00 -14.92
CA GLU A 22 6.18 -4.53 -13.61
C GLU A 22 7.05 -5.74 -13.23
N ARG A 23 7.14 -6.72 -14.12
CA ARG A 23 7.96 -7.91 -13.90
C ARG A 23 9.44 -7.57 -13.72
N MET A 24 9.99 -6.69 -14.56
CA MET A 24 11.39 -6.23 -14.44
C MET A 24 11.62 -5.50 -13.13
N ALA A 25 10.71 -4.60 -12.74
CA ALA A 25 10.79 -3.84 -11.50
C ALA A 25 10.74 -4.74 -10.27
N MET A 26 9.82 -5.71 -10.25
CA MET A 26 9.70 -6.67 -9.17
C MET A 26 10.90 -7.60 -9.06
N THR A 27 11.52 -7.96 -10.17
CA THR A 27 12.66 -8.91 -10.20
C THR A 27 13.99 -8.24 -9.88
N ASN A 28 14.25 -7.06 -10.45
CA ASN A 28 15.58 -6.43 -10.45
C ASN A 28 15.59 -5.02 -9.82
N GLY A 29 14.43 -4.52 -9.41
CA GLY A 29 14.23 -3.15 -8.92
C GLY A 29 13.86 -2.16 -10.02
N ALA A 30 13.01 -1.18 -9.66
CA ALA A 30 12.47 -0.19 -10.61
C ALA A 30 13.57 0.62 -11.31
N HIS A 31 14.68 0.93 -10.61
CA HIS A 31 15.83 1.66 -11.16
C HIS A 31 16.52 0.96 -12.32
N THR A 32 16.31 -0.35 -12.50
CA THR A 32 16.90 -1.12 -13.61
C THR A 32 16.03 -1.13 -14.86
N VAL A 33 14.76 -0.70 -14.73
CA VAL A 33 13.79 -0.67 -15.84
C VAL A 33 14.11 0.54 -16.73
N ASN A 34 14.22 0.30 -18.02
CA ASN A 34 14.39 1.36 -19.01
C ASN A 34 13.75 0.98 -20.34
N VAL A 35 13.49 1.99 -21.17
CA VAL A 35 12.82 1.82 -22.46
C VAL A 35 13.53 0.77 -23.31
N ARG A 36 14.88 0.83 -23.43
CA ARG A 36 15.65 -0.11 -24.26
C ARG A 36 15.41 -1.58 -23.90
N LYS A 37 15.36 -1.91 -22.62
CA LYS A 37 15.10 -3.28 -22.17
C LYS A 37 13.69 -3.75 -22.55
N ILE A 38 12.70 -2.86 -22.42
CA ILE A 38 11.32 -3.17 -22.80
C ILE A 38 11.21 -3.39 -24.31
N LEU A 39 11.85 -2.53 -25.12
CA LEU A 39 11.87 -2.68 -26.57
C LEU A 39 12.47 -4.02 -27.00
N LEU A 40 13.59 -4.40 -26.40
CA LEU A 40 14.25 -5.68 -26.68
C LEU A 40 13.40 -6.88 -26.31
N GLU A 41 12.73 -6.82 -25.16
CA GLU A 41 11.94 -7.95 -24.68
C GLU A 41 10.65 -8.16 -25.48
N LEU A 42 10.00 -7.08 -25.90
CA LEU A 42 8.77 -7.13 -26.66
C LEU A 42 8.97 -7.18 -28.18
N ASP A 43 10.23 -7.06 -28.63
CA ASP A 43 10.59 -6.92 -30.04
C ASP A 43 9.80 -5.79 -30.72
N ILE A 44 9.82 -4.60 -30.09
CA ILE A 44 9.12 -3.42 -30.57
C ILE A 44 10.08 -2.25 -30.82
N THR A 45 9.63 -1.29 -31.63
CA THR A 45 10.39 -0.07 -31.94
C THR A 45 10.13 1.06 -30.95
N ASN A 46 11.02 2.06 -30.91
CA ASN A 46 10.81 3.32 -30.17
C ASN A 46 9.46 3.97 -30.49
N ARG A 47 9.07 3.97 -31.76
CA ARG A 47 7.78 4.56 -32.18
C ARG A 47 6.59 3.89 -31.51
N VAL A 48 6.63 2.55 -31.37
CA VAL A 48 5.55 1.79 -30.69
C VAL A 48 5.44 2.19 -29.23
N PHE A 49 6.57 2.36 -28.54
CA PHE A 49 6.62 2.79 -27.15
C PHE A 49 6.11 4.24 -27.00
N TYR A 50 6.72 5.19 -27.70
CA TYR A 50 6.43 6.62 -27.52
C TYR A 50 5.05 7.06 -28.05
N ASN A 51 4.39 6.26 -28.85
CA ASN A 51 2.98 6.46 -29.18
C ASN A 51 2.04 6.15 -27.98
N ARG A 52 2.54 5.47 -26.93
CA ARG A 52 1.76 4.99 -25.77
C ARG A 52 2.17 5.60 -24.45
N PHE A 53 3.44 5.92 -24.30
CA PHE A 53 4.00 6.48 -23.07
C PHE A 53 5.02 7.57 -23.41
N ARG A 54 5.03 8.64 -22.61
CA ARG A 54 5.96 9.76 -22.77
C ARG A 54 7.40 9.37 -22.40
N ASN A 55 7.53 8.58 -21.34
CA ASN A 55 8.80 8.14 -20.79
C ASN A 55 8.59 6.89 -19.91
N ILE A 56 9.69 6.37 -19.38
CA ILE A 56 9.66 5.21 -18.48
C ILE A 56 9.01 5.50 -17.14
N ASP A 57 9.11 6.74 -16.64
CA ASP A 57 8.55 7.13 -15.34
C ASP A 57 7.01 7.08 -15.37
N GLU A 58 6.38 7.40 -16.52
CA GLU A 58 4.95 7.24 -16.69
C GLU A 58 4.53 5.76 -16.57
N VAL A 59 5.29 4.84 -17.17
CA VAL A 59 5.02 3.40 -17.06
C VAL A 59 5.19 2.93 -15.61
N LEU A 60 6.28 3.33 -14.96
CA LEU A 60 6.55 2.96 -13.56
C LEU A 60 5.51 3.56 -12.59
N SER A 61 5.00 4.76 -12.87
CA SER A 61 3.91 5.36 -12.10
C SER A 61 2.62 4.53 -12.19
N ILE A 62 2.31 3.97 -13.37
CA ILE A 62 1.16 3.07 -13.53
C ILE A 62 1.38 1.75 -12.77
N VAL A 63 2.60 1.20 -12.81
CA VAL A 63 2.97 0.01 -12.03
C VAL A 63 2.79 0.28 -10.52
N TYR A 64 3.25 1.43 -10.04
CA TYR A 64 3.07 1.85 -8.64
C TYR A 64 1.58 1.92 -8.26
N GLN A 65 0.77 2.60 -9.07
CA GLN A 65 -0.67 2.72 -8.82
C GLN A 65 -1.36 1.36 -8.75
N LYS A 66 -1.08 0.47 -9.70
CA LYS A 66 -1.62 -0.88 -9.75
C LYS A 66 -1.30 -1.69 -8.48
N VAL A 67 -0.04 -1.67 -8.03
CA VAL A 67 0.38 -2.37 -6.81
C VAL A 67 -0.26 -1.75 -5.57
N SER A 68 -0.34 -0.42 -5.50
CA SER A 68 -1.01 0.28 -4.41
C SER A 68 -2.49 -0.06 -4.32
N GLU A 69 -3.20 -0.14 -5.45
CA GLU A 69 -4.61 -0.54 -5.52
C GLU A 69 -4.82 -1.99 -5.05
N GLN A 70 -3.92 -2.90 -5.41
CA GLN A 70 -3.98 -4.29 -4.93
C GLN A 70 -3.79 -4.38 -3.41
N ILE A 71 -2.94 -3.55 -2.83
CA ILE A 71 -2.77 -3.47 -1.38
C ILE A 71 -4.05 -2.94 -0.72
N ARG A 72 -4.64 -1.88 -1.26
CA ARG A 72 -5.86 -1.23 -0.74
C ARG A 72 -7.08 -2.13 -0.81
N ALA A 73 -7.21 -2.93 -1.86
CA ALA A 73 -8.36 -3.84 -2.06
C ALA A 73 -8.55 -4.86 -0.94
N ASN A 74 -7.55 -5.06 -0.07
CA ASN A 74 -7.62 -5.96 1.08
C ASN A 74 -7.90 -5.23 2.41
N ALA A 75 -8.12 -3.91 2.39
CA ALA A 75 -8.49 -3.16 3.58
C ALA A 75 -9.95 -3.47 3.95
N SER A 76 -10.15 -4.17 5.06
CA SER A 76 -11.46 -4.49 5.62
C SER A 76 -11.37 -4.55 7.14
N TRP A 77 -12.27 -3.86 7.82
CA TRP A 77 -12.32 -3.76 9.28
C TRP A 77 -13.72 -4.00 9.85
N GLU A 78 -14.75 -4.13 9.03
CA GLU A 78 -16.11 -4.36 9.48
C GLU A 78 -16.23 -5.68 10.24
N SER A 79 -16.90 -5.66 11.39
CA SER A 79 -17.00 -6.79 12.31
C SER A 79 -18.23 -6.67 13.18
N GLU A 80 -18.67 -7.78 13.78
CA GLU A 80 -19.87 -7.79 14.61
C GLU A 80 -19.58 -7.43 16.08
N ASN A 81 -18.37 -7.66 16.55
CA ASN A 81 -17.97 -7.37 17.93
C ASN A 81 -16.61 -6.72 18.03
N GLN A 82 -16.31 -6.19 19.23
CA GLN A 82 -15.08 -5.45 19.51
C GLN A 82 -13.82 -6.29 19.31
N GLU A 83 -13.79 -7.53 19.79
CA GLU A 83 -12.60 -8.42 19.69
C GLU A 83 -12.26 -8.68 18.23
N GLU A 84 -13.23 -9.08 17.44
CA GLU A 84 -13.07 -9.33 16.02
C GLU A 84 -12.59 -8.08 15.26
N PHE A 85 -13.10 -6.90 15.65
CA PHE A 85 -12.65 -5.63 15.06
C PHE A 85 -11.15 -5.42 15.26
N PHE A 86 -10.65 -5.55 16.49
CA PHE A 86 -9.24 -5.34 16.81
C PHE A 86 -8.33 -6.38 16.16
N GLU A 87 -8.78 -7.64 16.11
CA GLU A 87 -8.08 -8.70 15.41
C GLU A 87 -7.98 -8.42 13.89
N ARG A 88 -9.09 -8.07 13.24
CA ARG A 88 -9.12 -7.74 11.81
C ARG A 88 -8.23 -6.54 11.46
N VAL A 89 -8.26 -5.49 12.26
CA VAL A 89 -7.41 -4.30 12.04
C VAL A 89 -5.94 -4.67 12.20
N THR A 90 -5.58 -5.45 13.21
CA THR A 90 -4.21 -5.93 13.44
C THR A 90 -3.75 -6.82 12.28
N ASP A 91 -4.60 -7.73 11.82
CA ASP A 91 -4.29 -8.61 10.70
C ASP A 91 -4.18 -7.85 9.37
N MET A 92 -5.00 -6.83 9.14
CA MET A 92 -4.91 -5.97 7.97
C MET A 92 -3.52 -5.29 7.89
N VAL A 93 -3.05 -4.73 9.01
CA VAL A 93 -1.71 -4.10 9.09
C VAL A 93 -0.60 -5.13 8.88
N ALA A 94 -0.71 -6.30 9.53
CA ALA A 94 0.26 -7.37 9.36
C ALA A 94 0.30 -7.91 7.92
N ASN A 95 -0.84 -8.05 7.27
CA ASN A 95 -0.94 -8.53 5.89
C ASN A 95 -0.32 -7.54 4.90
N THR A 96 -0.43 -6.23 5.12
CA THR A 96 0.28 -5.25 4.29
C THR A 96 1.79 -5.34 4.46
N LEU A 97 2.29 -5.59 5.67
CA LEU A 97 3.70 -5.85 5.94
C LEU A 97 4.18 -7.15 5.26
N ILE A 98 3.41 -8.24 5.37
CA ILE A 98 3.70 -9.51 4.69
C ILE A 98 3.86 -9.30 3.18
N ARG A 99 2.94 -8.57 2.55
CA ARG A 99 3.03 -8.25 1.12
C ARG A 99 4.26 -7.43 0.77
N SER A 100 4.67 -6.51 1.65
CA SER A 100 5.91 -5.76 1.45
C SER A 100 7.14 -6.67 1.46
N TYR A 101 7.15 -7.72 2.28
CA TYR A 101 8.21 -8.73 2.25
C TYR A 101 8.19 -9.64 1.01
N ASP A 102 7.02 -9.87 0.43
CA ASP A 102 6.87 -10.64 -0.80
C ASP A 102 7.39 -9.88 -2.03
N LEU A 103 7.49 -8.56 -1.94
CA LEU A 103 8.14 -7.73 -2.94
C LEU A 103 9.66 -7.76 -2.77
N LYS A 104 10.41 -7.73 -3.88
CA LYS A 104 11.87 -7.59 -3.80
C LYS A 104 12.24 -6.27 -3.12
N LYS A 105 13.27 -6.29 -2.28
CA LYS A 105 13.74 -5.13 -1.50
C LYS A 105 13.89 -3.85 -2.35
N GLN A 106 14.44 -3.98 -3.56
CA GLN A 106 14.66 -2.85 -4.47
C GLN A 106 13.34 -2.26 -5.00
N PHE A 107 12.32 -3.09 -5.22
CA PHE A 107 11.01 -2.60 -5.63
C PHE A 107 10.26 -1.97 -4.45
N ASN A 108 10.40 -2.54 -3.26
CA ASN A 108 9.85 -1.98 -2.03
C ASN A 108 10.39 -0.57 -1.75
N HIS A 109 11.70 -0.36 -1.94
CA HIS A 109 12.31 0.97 -1.81
C HIS A 109 11.64 1.99 -2.76
N TYR A 110 11.41 1.59 -4.01
CA TYR A 110 10.69 2.41 -4.99
C TYR A 110 9.24 2.72 -4.52
N MET A 111 8.53 1.73 -3.98
CA MET A 111 7.17 1.92 -3.44
C MET A 111 7.18 2.96 -2.32
N PHE A 112 8.07 2.86 -1.33
CA PHE A 112 8.15 3.80 -0.21
C PHE A 112 8.53 5.22 -0.64
N GLU A 113 9.42 5.36 -1.61
CA GLU A 113 9.78 6.66 -2.17
C GLU A 113 8.57 7.33 -2.84
N ASN A 114 7.81 6.56 -3.62
CA ASN A 114 6.61 7.09 -4.29
C ASN A 114 5.46 7.34 -3.32
N ASP A 115 5.26 6.51 -2.30
CA ASP A 115 4.30 6.75 -1.23
C ASP A 115 4.53 8.09 -0.52
N SER A 116 5.80 8.49 -0.38
CA SER A 116 6.16 9.79 0.23
C SER A 116 5.75 10.99 -0.61
N ARG A 117 5.56 10.79 -1.92
CA ARG A 117 5.23 11.83 -2.89
C ARG A 117 3.79 11.77 -3.37
N SER A 118 3.11 10.64 -3.17
CA SER A 118 1.75 10.43 -3.68
C SER A 118 0.70 11.01 -2.74
N GLN A 119 0.24 12.22 -3.05
CA GLN A 119 -0.85 12.85 -2.32
C GLN A 119 -2.13 12.00 -2.36
N SER A 120 -2.46 11.41 -3.52
CA SER A 120 -3.65 10.57 -3.67
C SER A 120 -3.58 9.29 -2.84
N ASN A 121 -2.39 8.70 -2.67
CA ASN A 121 -2.21 7.54 -1.79
C ASN A 121 -2.38 7.91 -0.32
N TYR A 122 -1.81 9.03 0.08
CA TYR A 122 -1.97 9.57 1.43
C TYR A 122 -3.44 9.85 1.76
N GLU A 123 -4.14 10.58 0.89
CA GLU A 123 -5.55 10.93 1.07
C GLU A 123 -6.44 9.69 1.17
N TRP A 124 -6.19 8.68 0.34
CA TRP A 124 -6.93 7.42 0.40
C TRP A 124 -6.75 6.73 1.75
N TRP A 125 -5.52 6.56 2.22
CA TRP A 125 -5.25 5.91 3.51
C TRP A 125 -5.79 6.71 4.68
N MET A 126 -5.64 8.04 4.67
CA MET A 126 -6.20 8.88 5.72
C MET A 126 -7.73 8.79 5.77
N SER A 127 -8.38 8.78 4.60
CA SER A 127 -9.84 8.58 4.52
C SER A 127 -10.24 7.21 5.06
N ALA A 128 -9.54 6.14 4.67
CA ALA A 128 -9.83 4.78 5.11
C ALA A 128 -9.68 4.62 6.64
N ILE A 129 -8.58 5.14 7.22
CA ILE A 129 -8.35 5.06 8.68
C ILE A 129 -9.40 5.87 9.45
N LYS A 130 -9.77 7.06 8.96
CA LYS A 130 -10.85 7.87 9.57
C LYS A 130 -12.21 7.16 9.53
N GLN A 131 -12.53 6.53 8.40
CA GLN A 131 -13.77 5.73 8.28
C GLN A 131 -13.76 4.53 9.23
N MET A 132 -12.65 3.84 9.36
CA MET A 132 -12.47 2.75 10.32
C MET A 132 -12.72 3.22 11.76
N PHE A 133 -12.15 4.35 12.17
CA PHE A 133 -12.38 4.91 13.50
C PHE A 133 -13.82 5.40 13.71
N ALA A 134 -14.43 6.02 12.69
CA ALA A 134 -15.83 6.43 12.76
C ALA A 134 -16.76 5.23 12.94
N TYR A 135 -16.50 4.15 12.19
CA TYR A 135 -17.20 2.88 12.37
C TYR A 135 -17.04 2.34 13.79
N ALA A 136 -15.80 2.26 14.29
CA ALA A 136 -15.52 1.74 15.63
C ALA A 136 -16.18 2.57 16.75
N LYS A 137 -16.22 3.89 16.61
CA LYS A 137 -16.96 4.77 17.55
C LYS A 137 -18.46 4.50 17.50
N THR A 138 -19.05 4.41 16.31
CA THR A 138 -20.48 4.14 16.13
C THR A 138 -20.89 2.81 16.75
N LYS A 139 -20.01 1.81 16.68
CA LYS A 139 -20.22 0.48 17.28
C LYS A 139 -19.90 0.44 18.79
N GLY A 140 -19.33 1.50 19.34
CA GLY A 140 -18.87 1.52 20.73
C GLY A 140 -17.63 0.64 20.99
N PHE A 141 -16.86 0.32 19.97
CA PHE A 141 -15.66 -0.51 20.09
C PHE A 141 -14.46 0.26 20.66
N ILE A 142 -14.40 1.57 20.42
CA ILE A 142 -13.37 2.44 20.97
C ILE A 142 -13.97 3.52 21.85
N ARG A 143 -13.13 4.01 22.77
CA ARG A 143 -13.50 5.08 23.70
C ARG A 143 -13.91 6.36 22.96
N THR A 144 -14.92 7.04 23.48
CA THR A 144 -15.54 8.20 22.81
C THR A 144 -14.66 9.44 22.80
N ASP A 145 -13.78 9.59 23.81
CA ASP A 145 -12.86 10.71 23.98
C ASP A 145 -11.59 10.62 23.11
N ALA A 146 -11.39 9.51 22.37
CA ALA A 146 -10.25 9.37 21.48
C ALA A 146 -10.30 10.40 20.34
N ASP A 147 -9.22 11.20 20.18
CA ASP A 147 -9.05 12.08 19.02
C ASP A 147 -8.66 11.25 17.80
N THR A 148 -9.66 10.90 17.00
CA THR A 148 -9.45 10.02 15.83
C THR A 148 -8.71 10.69 14.69
N ASP A 149 -8.66 12.01 14.62
CA ASP A 149 -7.87 12.72 13.60
C ASP A 149 -6.38 12.63 13.91
N VAL A 150 -6.00 12.90 15.16
CA VAL A 150 -4.61 12.74 15.63
C VAL A 150 -4.16 11.29 15.51
N LEU A 151 -5.01 10.36 15.95
CA LEU A 151 -4.70 8.93 15.89
C LEU A 151 -4.55 8.39 14.46
N SER A 152 -5.38 8.86 13.53
CA SER A 152 -5.29 8.44 12.13
C SER A 152 -3.91 8.74 11.53
N TYR A 153 -3.42 9.95 11.75
CA TYR A 153 -2.08 10.32 11.28
C TYR A 153 -0.97 9.55 12.01
N SER A 154 -1.10 9.40 13.33
CA SER A 154 -0.10 8.68 14.15
C SER A 154 0.02 7.21 13.75
N LEU A 155 -1.11 6.52 13.53
CA LEU A 155 -1.11 5.13 13.06
C LEU A 155 -0.54 4.99 11.65
N TRP A 156 -0.87 5.93 10.76
CA TRP A 156 -0.27 5.97 9.44
C TRP A 156 1.26 6.09 9.50
N CYS A 157 1.77 7.00 10.33
CA CYS A 157 3.20 7.20 10.52
C CYS A 157 3.87 5.97 11.13
N PHE A 158 3.26 5.38 12.17
CA PHE A 158 3.76 4.16 12.81
C PHE A 158 3.89 3.02 11.80
N TRP A 159 2.77 2.69 11.15
CA TRP A 159 2.73 1.58 10.20
C TRP A 159 3.72 1.76 9.06
N ARG A 160 3.76 2.95 8.49
CA ARG A 160 4.61 3.26 7.36
C ARG A 160 6.09 3.22 7.72
N GLY A 161 6.45 3.82 8.85
CA GLY A 161 7.82 3.81 9.35
C GLY A 161 8.28 2.42 9.71
N TYR A 162 7.43 1.65 10.41
CA TYR A 162 7.72 0.28 10.77
C TYR A 162 7.98 -0.60 9.54
N ASN A 163 7.08 -0.53 8.55
CA ASN A 163 7.19 -1.30 7.31
C ASN A 163 8.48 -0.96 6.54
N ALA A 164 8.73 0.34 6.33
CA ALA A 164 9.92 0.80 5.60
C ALA A 164 11.22 0.36 6.29
N ASP A 165 11.31 0.49 7.61
CA ASP A 165 12.52 0.17 8.38
C ASP A 165 12.75 -1.33 8.46
N ALA A 166 11.72 -2.12 8.79
CA ALA A 166 11.83 -3.57 8.91
C ALA A 166 12.30 -4.23 7.61
N VAL A 167 11.67 -3.88 6.48
CA VAL A 167 12.08 -4.38 5.16
C VAL A 167 13.43 -3.80 4.74
N GLY A 168 13.65 -2.51 4.96
CA GLY A 168 14.88 -1.80 4.57
C GLY A 168 16.12 -2.37 5.27
N ARG A 169 16.02 -2.70 6.56
CA ARG A 169 17.11 -3.30 7.35
C ARG A 169 17.21 -4.82 7.17
N GLY A 170 16.24 -5.45 6.52
CA GLY A 170 16.25 -6.91 6.32
C GLY A 170 15.94 -7.70 7.60
N MET A 171 15.06 -7.16 8.47
CA MET A 171 14.54 -7.93 9.61
C MET A 171 13.91 -9.23 9.10
N PRO A 172 14.05 -10.38 9.75
CA PRO A 172 13.37 -11.61 9.37
C PRO A 172 11.82 -11.40 9.32
N LYS A 173 11.17 -11.90 8.27
CA LYS A 173 9.73 -11.66 8.03
C LYS A 173 8.87 -12.05 9.24
N GLU A 174 9.11 -13.23 9.79
CA GLU A 174 8.36 -13.78 10.93
C GLU A 174 8.53 -12.90 12.17
N GLU A 175 9.74 -12.42 12.41
CA GLU A 175 10.05 -11.52 13.53
C GLU A 175 9.37 -10.17 13.33
N ALA A 176 9.48 -9.58 12.14
CA ALA A 176 8.86 -8.31 11.81
C ALA A 176 7.33 -8.35 11.99
N VAL A 177 6.69 -9.39 11.47
CA VAL A 177 5.23 -9.58 11.58
C VAL A 177 4.80 -9.78 13.03
N LYS A 178 5.50 -10.62 13.80
CA LYS A 178 5.23 -10.84 15.22
C LYS A 178 5.34 -9.54 16.02
N ASN A 179 6.44 -8.81 15.84
CA ASN A 179 6.70 -7.58 16.58
C ASN A 179 5.72 -6.46 16.17
N CYS A 180 5.34 -6.39 14.89
CA CYS A 180 4.34 -5.45 14.39
C CYS A 180 2.98 -5.72 15.02
N LYS A 181 2.49 -6.97 14.99
CA LYS A 181 1.23 -7.35 15.62
C LYS A 181 1.21 -7.01 17.11
N TYR A 182 2.28 -7.33 17.82
CA TYR A 182 2.40 -7.04 19.26
C TYR A 182 2.32 -5.55 19.55
N SER A 183 3.17 -4.74 18.88
CA SER A 183 3.24 -3.29 19.14
C SER A 183 1.96 -2.59 18.71
N PHE A 184 1.41 -2.96 17.56
CA PHE A 184 0.17 -2.37 17.05
C PHE A 184 -1.03 -2.77 17.91
N GLY A 185 -1.07 -4.02 18.38
CA GLY A 185 -2.09 -4.51 19.31
C GLY A 185 -2.13 -3.69 20.60
N ILE A 186 -0.98 -3.41 21.22
CA ILE A 186 -0.89 -2.57 22.42
C ILE A 186 -1.44 -1.15 22.16
N ILE A 187 -1.11 -0.56 20.99
CA ILE A 187 -1.63 0.77 20.63
C ILE A 187 -3.16 0.72 20.50
N LEU A 188 -3.70 -0.29 19.86
CA LEU A 188 -5.13 -0.47 19.68
C LEU A 188 -5.85 -0.78 21.01
N ASP A 189 -5.26 -1.60 21.86
CA ASP A 189 -5.82 -1.93 23.17
C ASP A 189 -6.03 -0.68 24.04
N GLY A 190 -5.13 0.32 23.92
CA GLY A 190 -5.31 1.62 24.57
C GLY A 190 -6.53 2.42 24.10
N LEU A 191 -7.14 2.03 22.98
CA LEU A 191 -8.33 2.66 22.42
C LEU A 191 -9.62 1.92 22.79
N ARG A 192 -9.53 0.73 23.37
CA ARG A 192 -10.72 -0.07 23.69
C ARG A 192 -11.69 0.69 24.57
N ASN A 193 -12.96 0.58 24.26
CA ASN A 193 -14.00 1.00 25.17
C ASN A 193 -14.12 -0.09 26.25
N VAL A 194 -13.72 0.24 27.47
CA VAL A 194 -13.89 -0.62 28.63
C VAL A 194 -15.16 -0.14 29.33
N PRO A 195 -16.21 -0.97 29.43
CA PRO A 195 -17.39 -0.61 30.20
C PRO A 195 -16.97 -0.27 31.65
N GLU A 196 -17.43 0.87 32.16
CA GLU A 196 -17.24 1.16 33.59
C GLU A 196 -17.74 -0.02 34.39
N ALA A 197 -16.89 -0.55 35.27
CA ALA A 197 -17.32 -1.59 36.19
C ALA A 197 -18.51 -1.05 36.98
N SER A 198 -19.70 -1.64 36.78
CA SER A 198 -20.88 -1.30 37.55
C SER A 198 -20.57 -1.51 39.03
N ASN A 199 -20.37 -0.41 39.76
CA ASN A 199 -20.27 -0.40 41.23
C ASN A 199 -21.60 -0.77 41.88
#